data_bd02d1b4cdd6b8fdb0a4d1136522e751
#
_entry.id   bd02d1b4cdd6b8fdb0a4d1136522e751
#
_cell.length_a   1.000
_cell.length_b   1.000
_cell.length_c   1.000
_cell.angle_alpha   90.00
_cell.angle_beta   90.00
_cell.angle_gamma   90.00
#
_symmetry.space_group_name_H-M   'P 1'
#
loop_
_entity.id
_entity.type
_entity.pdbx_description
1 polymer ?
#
loop_
_entity_poly.entity_id
_entity_poly.type
_entity_poly.pdbx_seq_one_letter_code
_entity_poly.pdbx_strand_id
1 'polypeptide(L)'
;MGNTTSFSNPSGDRLCTLLKSKKTLLIPGTFDALSALIAKQAGFEALYLSGFSVSGSMLAKPDIGLVTASEMTERARQIVAAVGDTPLIADGDNGYGSELDVARLVNAFEQAGVQSIQLEDQVSPKRCGHMDKKQVVTLEEAVSKIGMAVRSRQSKEFLIMARTDSRATHGLDEALRRGEAFLKTGADMLFIEAPENIEEMEIIKQEFPDTVLVANMVEEGKTPELALDQLADLGYQVVLRPISALLTATRALQGSYAALSQSGKPEPPPARLTFQAYNDLVGLSD
;
A
#
# COMPACT_ATOMS: atom_id res chain seq x y z
N MET A 1 -14.60 -35.24 -15.10
CA MET A 1 -15.32 -33.97 -15.08
C MET A 1 -15.06 -33.35 -13.72
N GLY A 2 -14.01 -32.55 -13.63
CA GLY A 2 -13.62 -31.88 -12.37
C GLY A 2 -14.40 -30.57 -12.25
N ASN A 3 -15.23 -30.44 -11.23
CA ASN A 3 -15.82 -29.16 -10.84
C ASN A 3 -14.69 -28.25 -10.33
N THR A 4 -14.22 -27.35 -11.17
CA THR A 4 -13.47 -26.19 -10.73
C THR A 4 -14.46 -25.23 -10.11
N THR A 5 -14.63 -25.28 -8.78
CA THR A 5 -15.26 -24.19 -8.04
C THR A 5 -14.37 -22.96 -8.22
N SER A 6 -14.77 -22.04 -9.08
CA SER A 6 -14.18 -20.70 -9.13
C SER A 6 -14.49 -20.03 -7.79
N PHE A 7 -13.48 -19.83 -6.98
CA PHE A 7 -13.57 -18.93 -5.84
C PHE A 7 -13.71 -17.52 -6.40
N SER A 8 -14.97 -17.05 -6.55
CA SER A 8 -15.21 -15.63 -6.74
C SER A 8 -14.83 -14.93 -5.44
N ASN A 9 -13.82 -14.08 -5.47
CA ASN A 9 -13.48 -13.21 -4.36
C ASN A 9 -14.39 -11.97 -4.47
N PRO A 10 -15.47 -11.83 -3.65
CA PRO A 10 -16.41 -10.71 -3.77
C PRO A 10 -15.74 -9.33 -3.60
N SER A 11 -14.59 -9.32 -2.95
CA SER A 11 -13.83 -8.08 -2.70
C SER A 11 -13.02 -7.63 -3.92
N GLY A 12 -12.59 -8.54 -4.81
CA GLY A 12 -11.85 -8.21 -6.03
C GLY A 12 -12.68 -7.32 -6.97
N ASP A 13 -13.92 -7.68 -7.20
CA ASP A 13 -14.89 -6.88 -7.96
C ASP A 13 -15.07 -5.47 -7.37
N ARG A 14 -14.94 -5.32 -6.05
CA ARG A 14 -15.16 -4.05 -5.38
C ARG A 14 -14.06 -3.04 -5.68
N LEU A 15 -12.77 -3.41 -5.61
CA LEU A 15 -11.67 -2.50 -5.98
C LEU A 15 -11.78 -2.08 -7.45
N CYS A 16 -12.01 -3.03 -8.36
CA CYS A 16 -12.22 -2.75 -9.78
C CYS A 16 -13.40 -1.79 -10.01
N THR A 17 -14.49 -1.95 -9.27
CA THR A 17 -15.68 -1.09 -9.35
C THR A 17 -15.37 0.32 -8.85
N LEU A 18 -14.65 0.46 -7.73
CA LEU A 18 -14.22 1.75 -7.20
C LEU A 18 -13.34 2.49 -8.22
N LEU A 19 -12.35 1.83 -8.80
CA LEU A 19 -11.47 2.42 -9.80
C LEU A 19 -12.22 2.82 -11.09
N LYS A 20 -13.20 2.03 -11.52
CA LYS A 20 -14.04 2.36 -12.69
C LYS A 20 -14.94 3.57 -12.47
N SER A 21 -15.25 3.92 -11.24
CA SER A 21 -16.06 5.12 -10.93
C SER A 21 -15.34 6.43 -11.28
N LYS A 22 -14.04 6.38 -11.56
CA LYS A 22 -13.15 7.53 -11.84
C LYS A 22 -13.10 8.58 -10.72
N LYS A 23 -13.65 8.26 -9.53
CA LYS A 23 -13.51 9.07 -8.32
C LYS A 23 -12.12 8.82 -7.73
N THR A 24 -11.45 9.90 -7.34
CA THR A 24 -10.18 9.76 -6.62
C THR A 24 -10.41 9.12 -5.26
N LEU A 25 -9.70 8.01 -5.00
CA LEU A 25 -9.78 7.24 -3.78
C LEU A 25 -8.67 7.64 -2.82
N LEU A 26 -9.02 8.13 -1.64
CA LEU A 26 -8.07 8.28 -0.54
C LEU A 26 -7.97 6.95 0.21
N ILE A 27 -6.77 6.37 0.23
CA ILE A 27 -6.51 5.05 0.79
C ILE A 27 -5.49 5.18 1.93
N PRO A 28 -5.92 5.01 3.19
CA PRO A 28 -5.03 5.12 4.34
C PRO A 28 -4.15 3.89 4.49
N GLY A 29 -2.93 4.09 5.00
CA GLY A 29 -2.04 3.02 5.42
C GLY A 29 -2.52 2.37 6.71
N THR A 30 -2.53 1.05 6.69
CA THR A 30 -2.82 0.19 7.83
C THR A 30 -1.66 -0.77 8.06
N PHE A 31 -1.50 -1.28 9.26
CA PHE A 31 -0.37 -2.12 9.61
C PHE A 31 -0.73 -3.35 10.46
N ASP A 32 -1.98 -3.41 10.93
CA ASP A 32 -2.56 -4.54 11.69
C ASP A 32 -4.10 -4.54 11.57
N ALA A 33 -4.71 -5.57 12.14
CA ALA A 33 -6.17 -5.74 12.12
C ALA A 33 -6.91 -4.59 12.82
N LEU A 34 -6.33 -4.03 13.90
CA LEU A 34 -6.98 -2.95 14.66
C LEU A 34 -6.96 -1.65 13.86
N SER A 35 -5.82 -1.25 13.31
CA SER A 35 -5.71 -0.04 12.48
C SER A 35 -6.62 -0.12 11.25
N ALA A 36 -6.72 -1.30 10.64
CA ALA A 36 -7.59 -1.54 9.49
C ALA A 36 -9.08 -1.48 9.86
N LEU A 37 -9.48 -2.06 10.99
CA LEU A 37 -10.85 -1.99 11.49
C LEU A 37 -11.27 -0.55 11.76
N ILE A 38 -10.41 0.24 12.41
CA ILE A 38 -10.65 1.67 12.68
C ILE A 38 -10.79 2.45 11.37
N ALA A 39 -9.91 2.22 10.40
CA ALA A 39 -9.99 2.86 9.10
C ALA A 39 -11.30 2.51 8.36
N LYS A 40 -11.72 1.25 8.37
CA LYS A 40 -13.02 0.83 7.82
C LYS A 40 -14.18 1.55 8.50
N GLN A 41 -14.19 1.64 9.83
CA GLN A 41 -15.23 2.34 10.60
C GLN A 41 -15.25 3.85 10.35
N ALA A 42 -14.10 4.45 10.00
CA ALA A 42 -14.00 5.84 9.57
C ALA A 42 -14.57 6.08 8.15
N GLY A 43 -15.00 5.02 7.44
CA GLY A 43 -15.66 5.11 6.14
C GLY A 43 -14.73 5.03 4.93
N PHE A 44 -13.47 4.62 5.10
CA PHE A 44 -12.58 4.41 3.96
C PHE A 44 -13.04 3.21 3.12
N GLU A 45 -13.10 3.42 1.81
CA GLU A 45 -13.64 2.44 0.85
C GLU A 45 -12.63 1.37 0.43
N ALA A 46 -11.32 1.65 0.61
CA ALA A 46 -10.20 0.72 0.40
C ALA A 46 -9.08 1.04 1.40
N LEU A 47 -8.20 0.07 1.64
CA LEU A 47 -7.11 0.17 2.60
C LEU A 47 -5.78 -0.21 1.95
N TYR A 48 -4.67 0.26 2.51
CA TYR A 48 -3.33 -0.05 2.07
C TYR A 48 -2.52 -0.71 3.21
N LEU A 49 -2.00 -1.92 2.99
CA LEU A 49 -1.05 -2.54 3.90
C LEU A 49 0.34 -1.96 3.62
N SER A 50 0.79 -1.06 4.49
CA SER A 50 2.04 -0.32 4.33
C SER A 50 3.23 -1.10 4.89
N GLY A 51 4.19 -1.44 4.03
CA GLY A 51 5.44 -2.12 4.46
C GLY A 51 6.22 -1.30 5.48
N PHE A 52 6.32 0.03 5.28
CA PHE A 52 6.91 0.94 6.27
C PHE A 52 6.24 0.81 7.64
N SER A 53 4.92 0.85 7.66
CA SER A 53 4.15 0.81 8.92
C SER A 53 4.20 -0.56 9.58
N VAL A 54 4.27 -1.64 8.79
CA VAL A 54 4.49 -3.00 9.31
C VAL A 54 5.90 -3.13 9.90
N SER A 55 6.95 -2.67 9.23
CA SER A 55 8.31 -2.68 9.75
C SER A 55 8.42 -1.94 11.09
N GLY A 56 7.82 -0.75 11.17
CA GLY A 56 7.76 0.05 12.39
C GLY A 56 7.01 -0.63 13.53
N SER A 57 5.79 -1.09 13.27
CA SER A 57 4.91 -1.66 14.31
C SER A 57 5.31 -3.05 14.77
N MET A 58 5.82 -3.90 13.87
CA MET A 58 6.14 -5.29 14.16
C MET A 58 7.57 -5.46 14.68
N LEU A 59 8.53 -4.75 14.10
CA LEU A 59 9.96 -4.94 14.40
C LEU A 59 10.58 -3.77 15.19
N ALA A 60 9.88 -2.62 15.29
CA ALA A 60 10.45 -1.36 15.75
C ALA A 60 11.72 -0.98 14.96
N LYS A 61 11.70 -1.20 13.65
CA LYS A 61 12.84 -0.98 12.73
C LYS A 61 12.43 -0.08 11.58
N PRO A 62 13.40 0.63 10.98
CA PRO A 62 13.17 1.37 9.74
C PRO A 62 12.80 0.42 8.59
N ASP A 63 12.15 0.97 7.58
CA ASP A 63 11.76 0.24 6.37
C ASP A 63 12.95 0.10 5.40
N ILE A 64 13.70 -0.96 5.57
CA ILE A 64 14.94 -1.30 4.84
C ILE A 64 14.97 -2.78 4.38
N GLY A 65 13.82 -3.38 4.14
CA GLY A 65 13.71 -4.75 3.65
C GLY A 65 13.95 -5.82 4.72
N LEU A 66 13.58 -5.56 5.98
CA LEU A 66 13.73 -6.53 7.08
C LEU A 66 12.49 -7.43 7.25
N VAL A 67 11.32 -6.96 6.87
CA VAL A 67 10.09 -7.74 6.91
C VAL A 67 10.11 -8.75 5.76
N THR A 68 9.69 -9.97 6.03
CA THR A 68 9.67 -11.05 5.05
C THR A 68 8.34 -11.16 4.32
N ALA A 69 8.33 -11.80 3.15
CA ALA A 69 7.11 -12.11 2.40
C ALA A 69 6.05 -12.86 3.24
N SER A 70 6.49 -13.80 4.08
CA SER A 70 5.59 -14.58 4.94
C SER A 70 4.95 -13.74 6.04
N GLU A 71 5.70 -12.83 6.65
CA GLU A 71 5.20 -11.89 7.66
C GLU A 71 4.19 -10.91 7.04
N MET A 72 4.47 -10.37 5.86
CA MET A 72 3.53 -9.50 5.14
C MET A 72 2.26 -10.26 4.75
N THR A 73 2.38 -11.50 4.26
CA THR A 73 1.22 -12.33 3.90
C THR A 73 0.34 -12.62 5.13
N GLU A 74 0.95 -12.95 6.25
CA GLU A 74 0.20 -13.20 7.49
C GLU A 74 -0.49 -11.93 8.00
N ARG A 75 0.18 -10.78 7.91
CA ARG A 75 -0.41 -9.49 8.26
C ARG A 75 -1.58 -9.15 7.36
N ALA A 76 -1.46 -9.36 6.05
CA ALA A 76 -2.54 -9.18 5.08
C ALA A 76 -3.75 -10.05 5.43
N ARG A 77 -3.55 -11.32 5.74
CA ARG A 77 -4.62 -12.26 6.13
C ARG A 77 -5.37 -11.78 7.36
N GLN A 78 -4.65 -11.31 8.40
CA GLN A 78 -5.26 -10.78 9.63
C GLN A 78 -6.11 -9.55 9.35
N ILE A 79 -5.62 -8.63 8.50
CA ILE A 79 -6.36 -7.43 8.10
C ILE A 79 -7.61 -7.82 7.33
N VAL A 80 -7.51 -8.63 6.29
CA VAL A 80 -8.67 -9.07 5.48
C VAL A 80 -9.72 -9.74 6.36
N ALA A 81 -9.32 -10.59 7.30
CA ALA A 81 -10.25 -11.21 8.26
C ALA A 81 -11.00 -10.19 9.13
N ALA A 82 -10.34 -9.08 9.51
CA ALA A 82 -10.95 -8.05 10.33
C ALA A 82 -11.87 -7.10 9.55
N VAL A 83 -11.56 -6.83 8.27
CA VAL A 83 -12.30 -5.84 7.48
C VAL A 83 -13.30 -6.45 6.49
N GLY A 84 -13.27 -7.76 6.29
CA GLY A 84 -14.19 -8.49 5.41
C GLY A 84 -14.08 -8.03 3.96
N ASP A 85 -15.15 -7.44 3.42
CA ASP A 85 -15.29 -7.05 2.02
C ASP A 85 -14.60 -5.71 1.64
N THR A 86 -13.94 -5.04 2.58
CA THR A 86 -13.19 -3.81 2.29
C THR A 86 -11.91 -4.15 1.55
N PRO A 87 -11.69 -3.65 0.31
CA PRO A 87 -10.51 -3.95 -0.47
C PRO A 87 -9.20 -3.59 0.22
N LEU A 88 -8.21 -4.48 0.11
CA LEU A 88 -6.86 -4.27 0.60
C LEU A 88 -5.87 -4.28 -0.59
N ILE A 89 -5.11 -3.20 -0.73
CA ILE A 89 -3.91 -3.13 -1.56
C ILE A 89 -2.73 -3.44 -0.64
N ALA A 90 -1.84 -4.35 -1.02
CA ALA A 90 -0.70 -4.71 -0.18
C ALA A 90 0.64 -4.33 -0.82
N ASP A 91 1.53 -3.78 0.00
CA ASP A 91 2.92 -3.57 -0.34
C ASP A 91 3.62 -4.93 -0.49
N GLY A 92 4.16 -5.18 -1.67
CA GLY A 92 4.93 -6.37 -2.01
C GLY A 92 6.42 -6.09 -2.15
N ASP A 93 6.88 -4.92 -1.72
CA ASP A 93 8.27 -4.47 -1.86
C ASP A 93 8.79 -4.74 -3.29
N ASN A 94 10.00 -5.23 -3.44
CA ASN A 94 10.58 -5.64 -4.73
C ASN A 94 10.32 -7.11 -5.11
N GLY A 95 9.32 -7.74 -4.47
CA GLY A 95 8.95 -9.16 -4.67
C GLY A 95 9.75 -10.13 -3.81
N TYR A 96 10.57 -9.65 -2.88
CA TYR A 96 11.38 -10.42 -1.90
C TYR A 96 12.39 -11.39 -2.50
N GLY A 97 12.75 -11.23 -3.78
CA GLY A 97 13.75 -12.08 -4.42
C GLY A 97 13.64 -12.13 -5.93
N SER A 98 13.69 -13.34 -6.46
CA SER A 98 13.60 -13.63 -7.89
C SER A 98 12.17 -13.54 -8.44
N GLU A 99 12.00 -13.74 -9.74
CA GLU A 99 10.68 -13.85 -10.37
C GLU A 99 9.82 -14.99 -9.76
N LEU A 100 10.45 -16.08 -9.32
CA LEU A 100 9.73 -17.18 -8.67
C LEU A 100 9.21 -16.78 -7.28
N ASP A 101 9.93 -15.91 -6.58
CA ASP A 101 9.48 -15.34 -5.30
C ASP A 101 8.31 -14.40 -5.52
N VAL A 102 8.34 -13.59 -6.59
CA VAL A 102 7.20 -12.75 -7.02
C VAL A 102 5.97 -13.61 -7.31
N ALA A 103 6.11 -14.70 -8.07
CA ALA A 103 5.01 -15.61 -8.36
C ALA A 103 4.39 -16.19 -7.08
N ARG A 104 5.25 -16.63 -6.16
CA ARG A 104 4.84 -17.16 -4.85
C ARG A 104 4.10 -16.11 -4.01
N LEU A 105 4.62 -14.88 -3.99
CA LEU A 105 4.02 -13.77 -3.24
C LEU A 105 2.63 -13.40 -3.78
N VAL A 106 2.49 -13.25 -5.10
CA VAL A 106 1.21 -12.98 -5.77
C VAL A 106 0.15 -14.01 -5.38
N ASN A 107 0.49 -15.30 -5.51
CA ASN A 107 -0.41 -16.38 -5.12
C ASN A 107 -0.76 -16.34 -3.61
N ALA A 108 0.21 -16.05 -2.75
CA ALA A 108 0.00 -15.98 -1.31
C ALA A 108 -0.91 -14.80 -0.92
N PHE A 109 -0.73 -13.62 -1.53
CA PHE A 109 -1.57 -12.45 -1.29
C PHE A 109 -2.98 -12.66 -1.82
N GLU A 110 -3.13 -13.23 -3.02
CA GLU A 110 -4.44 -13.53 -3.58
C GLU A 110 -5.21 -14.52 -2.70
N GLN A 111 -4.54 -15.60 -2.22
CA GLN A 111 -5.11 -16.54 -1.25
C GLN A 111 -5.42 -15.92 0.11
N ALA A 112 -4.67 -14.91 0.53
CA ALA A 112 -4.95 -14.15 1.76
C ALA A 112 -6.15 -13.21 1.62
N GLY A 113 -6.68 -13.02 0.40
CA GLY A 113 -7.83 -12.17 0.11
C GLY A 113 -7.45 -10.71 -0.21
N VAL A 114 -6.18 -10.43 -0.51
CA VAL A 114 -5.72 -9.13 -1.04
C VAL A 114 -6.28 -8.93 -2.44
N GLN A 115 -6.58 -7.69 -2.84
CA GLN A 115 -7.13 -7.37 -4.16
C GLN A 115 -6.13 -6.71 -5.10
N SER A 116 -5.03 -6.20 -4.57
CA SER A 116 -3.95 -5.65 -5.39
C SER A 116 -2.61 -5.75 -4.68
N ILE A 117 -1.56 -6.05 -5.45
CA ILE A 117 -0.18 -6.01 -4.98
C ILE A 117 0.54 -4.80 -5.60
N GLN A 118 1.28 -4.05 -4.78
CA GLN A 118 2.28 -3.11 -5.26
C GLN A 118 3.62 -3.83 -5.37
N LEU A 119 4.31 -3.66 -6.50
CA LEU A 119 5.66 -4.17 -6.72
C LEU A 119 6.57 -3.07 -7.25
N GLU A 120 7.73 -2.90 -6.65
CA GLU A 120 8.70 -1.88 -7.00
C GLU A 120 9.97 -2.44 -7.64
N ASP A 121 10.68 -1.60 -8.38
CA ASP A 121 11.89 -1.95 -9.13
C ASP A 121 13.20 -1.74 -8.34
N GLN A 122 13.14 -1.64 -7.01
CA GLN A 122 14.34 -1.46 -6.20
C GLN A 122 15.21 -2.73 -6.11
N VAL A 123 16.53 -2.50 -6.01
CA VAL A 123 17.50 -3.55 -5.66
C VAL A 123 17.28 -3.99 -4.21
N SER A 124 17.50 -5.28 -3.90
CA SER A 124 17.50 -5.76 -2.52
C SER A 124 18.86 -5.55 -1.84
N PRO A 125 18.92 -5.10 -0.57
CA PRO A 125 17.79 -4.69 0.28
C PRO A 125 17.21 -3.32 -0.13
N LYS A 126 15.88 -3.25 -0.22
CA LYS A 126 15.17 -2.01 -0.58
C LYS A 126 15.25 -0.95 0.51
N ARG A 127 14.83 0.27 0.18
CA ARG A 127 14.68 1.39 1.12
C ARG A 127 13.32 2.05 0.92
N CYS A 128 12.81 2.73 1.94
CA CYS A 128 11.62 3.56 1.79
C CYS A 128 11.77 4.54 0.61
N GLY A 129 10.71 4.72 -0.18
CA GLY A 129 10.71 5.54 -1.41
C GLY A 129 11.15 6.98 -1.22
N HIS A 130 10.94 7.56 -0.05
CA HIS A 130 11.38 8.92 0.29
C HIS A 130 12.79 9.01 0.91
N MET A 131 13.47 7.87 1.12
CA MET A 131 14.88 7.84 1.59
C MET A 131 15.87 8.01 0.43
N ASP A 132 17.07 8.44 0.78
CA ASP A 132 18.19 8.57 -0.16
C ASP A 132 18.92 7.24 -0.38
N LYS A 133 19.81 7.23 -1.41
CA LYS A 133 20.67 6.10 -1.78
C LYS A 133 19.91 4.84 -2.21
N LYS A 134 18.70 5.00 -2.76
CA LYS A 134 18.01 3.93 -3.46
C LYS A 134 18.80 3.51 -4.71
N GLN A 135 18.60 2.27 -5.12
CA GLN A 135 19.09 1.75 -6.40
C GLN A 135 17.96 0.95 -7.03
N VAL A 136 17.84 1.03 -8.34
CA VAL A 136 16.85 0.26 -9.09
C VAL A 136 17.56 -0.81 -9.92
N VAL A 137 16.86 -1.93 -10.13
CA VAL A 137 17.33 -3.01 -11.01
C VAL A 137 17.27 -2.56 -12.48
N THR A 138 17.84 -3.35 -13.40
CA THR A 138 17.71 -3.04 -14.83
C THR A 138 16.24 -3.04 -15.26
N LEU A 139 15.91 -2.34 -16.35
CA LEU A 139 14.54 -2.34 -16.88
C LEU A 139 14.07 -3.74 -17.23
N GLU A 140 14.96 -4.55 -17.81
CA GLU A 140 14.66 -5.93 -18.21
C GLU A 140 14.27 -6.78 -17.00
N GLU A 141 15.00 -6.66 -15.89
CA GLU A 141 14.67 -7.37 -14.64
C GLU A 141 13.35 -6.88 -14.06
N ALA A 142 13.13 -5.56 -14.01
CA ALA A 142 11.89 -4.97 -13.51
C ALA A 142 10.67 -5.43 -14.33
N VAL A 143 10.76 -5.36 -15.66
CA VAL A 143 9.71 -5.84 -16.60
C VAL A 143 9.46 -7.34 -16.42
N SER A 144 10.52 -8.14 -16.23
CA SER A 144 10.37 -9.58 -16.01
C SER A 144 9.61 -9.89 -14.73
N LYS A 145 9.91 -9.19 -13.62
CA LYS A 145 9.18 -9.33 -12.35
C LYS A 145 7.71 -8.93 -12.46
N ILE A 146 7.41 -7.78 -13.09
CA ILE A 146 6.02 -7.35 -13.34
C ILE A 146 5.30 -8.36 -14.23
N GLY A 147 5.93 -8.83 -15.30
CA GLY A 147 5.38 -9.86 -16.18
C GLY A 147 5.11 -11.19 -15.46
N MET A 148 5.97 -11.57 -14.52
CA MET A 148 5.73 -12.74 -13.68
C MET A 148 4.52 -12.53 -12.78
N ALA A 149 4.37 -11.37 -12.14
CA ALA A 149 3.21 -11.05 -11.32
C ALA A 149 1.91 -11.14 -12.13
N VAL A 150 1.88 -10.54 -13.32
CA VAL A 150 0.72 -10.57 -14.24
C VAL A 150 0.35 -12.00 -14.63
N ARG A 151 1.34 -12.86 -14.92
CA ARG A 151 1.08 -14.26 -15.32
C ARG A 151 0.69 -15.16 -14.15
N SER A 152 1.09 -14.83 -12.93
CA SER A 152 0.90 -15.69 -11.75
C SER A 152 -0.42 -15.46 -11.03
N ARG A 153 -1.09 -14.34 -11.26
CA ARG A 153 -2.41 -14.08 -10.66
C ARG A 153 -3.45 -15.08 -11.18
N GLN A 154 -4.30 -15.57 -10.31
CA GLN A 154 -5.37 -16.53 -10.64
C GLN A 154 -6.62 -15.80 -11.16
N SER A 155 -6.90 -14.62 -10.63
CA SER A 155 -8.01 -13.75 -11.07
C SER A 155 -7.50 -12.51 -11.77
N LYS A 156 -8.22 -12.06 -12.82
CA LYS A 156 -8.00 -10.76 -13.46
C LYS A 156 -8.42 -9.58 -12.57
N GLU A 157 -9.17 -9.86 -11.52
CA GLU A 157 -9.61 -8.88 -10.53
C GLU A 157 -8.53 -8.61 -9.47
N PHE A 158 -7.50 -9.48 -9.38
CA PHE A 158 -6.31 -9.20 -8.61
C PHE A 158 -5.40 -8.27 -9.42
N LEU A 159 -5.27 -7.02 -8.97
CA LEU A 159 -4.61 -5.96 -9.73
C LEU A 159 -3.11 -5.88 -9.41
N ILE A 160 -2.31 -5.60 -10.43
CA ILE A 160 -0.87 -5.36 -10.31
C ILE A 160 -0.60 -3.87 -10.39
N MET A 161 -0.17 -3.29 -9.27
CA MET A 161 0.32 -1.91 -9.18
C MET A 161 1.83 -1.93 -9.38
N ALA A 162 2.30 -1.48 -10.53
CA ALA A 162 3.72 -1.40 -10.82
C ALA A 162 4.27 -0.05 -10.36
N ARG A 163 5.28 -0.11 -9.48
CA ARG A 163 5.98 1.06 -8.95
C ARG A 163 7.39 1.17 -9.52
N THR A 164 7.81 2.38 -9.87
CA THR A 164 9.21 2.67 -10.13
C THR A 164 9.75 3.73 -9.19
N ASP A 165 10.92 3.47 -8.65
CA ASP A 165 11.72 4.40 -7.84
C ASP A 165 12.82 5.11 -8.66
N SER A 166 12.83 4.90 -9.98
CA SER A 166 13.86 5.40 -10.87
C SER A 166 13.89 6.93 -11.00
N ARG A 167 12.76 7.62 -10.72
CA ARG A 167 12.75 9.09 -10.72
C ARG A 167 13.85 9.68 -9.84
N ALA A 168 14.04 9.17 -8.64
CA ALA A 168 15.01 9.66 -7.69
C ALA A 168 16.47 9.27 -8.04
N THR A 169 16.66 8.26 -8.90
CA THR A 169 17.98 7.71 -9.23
C THR A 169 18.44 8.05 -10.65
N HIS A 170 17.53 8.18 -11.60
CA HIS A 170 17.81 8.36 -13.03
C HIS A 170 16.99 9.49 -13.66
N GLY A 171 16.13 10.18 -12.91
CA GLY A 171 15.29 11.27 -13.40
C GLY A 171 13.94 10.83 -13.95
N LEU A 172 13.12 11.83 -14.32
CA LEU A 172 11.73 11.63 -14.74
C LEU A 172 11.63 10.83 -16.04
N ASP A 173 12.47 11.11 -17.04
CA ASP A 173 12.43 10.43 -18.36
C ASP A 173 12.60 8.92 -18.21
N GLU A 174 13.48 8.46 -17.35
CA GLU A 174 13.65 7.03 -17.07
C GLU A 174 12.43 6.46 -16.34
N ALA A 175 11.80 7.21 -15.43
CA ALA A 175 10.60 6.77 -14.75
C ALA A 175 9.42 6.63 -15.72
N LEU A 176 9.27 7.56 -16.66
CA LEU A 176 8.25 7.47 -17.72
C LEU A 176 8.50 6.27 -18.63
N ARG A 177 9.75 6.05 -19.08
CA ARG A 177 10.14 4.89 -19.89
C ARG A 177 9.83 3.57 -19.19
N ARG A 178 10.08 3.45 -17.89
CA ARG A 178 9.74 2.26 -17.09
C ARG A 178 8.24 2.10 -16.93
N GLY A 179 7.53 3.18 -16.65
CA GLY A 179 6.07 3.19 -16.56
C GLY A 179 5.41 2.64 -17.83
N GLU A 180 5.85 3.12 -19.00
CA GLU A 180 5.37 2.62 -20.29
C GLU A 180 5.64 1.11 -20.45
N ALA A 181 6.85 0.65 -20.11
CA ALA A 181 7.21 -0.76 -20.20
C ALA A 181 6.38 -1.65 -19.25
N PHE A 182 6.11 -1.18 -18.02
CA PHE A 182 5.27 -1.91 -17.07
C PHE A 182 3.83 -2.04 -17.55
N LEU A 183 3.24 -0.96 -18.09
CA LEU A 183 1.89 -0.98 -18.66
C LEU A 183 1.81 -1.91 -19.88
N LYS A 184 2.78 -1.86 -20.79
CA LYS A 184 2.88 -2.80 -21.93
C LYS A 184 3.00 -4.26 -21.47
N THR A 185 3.54 -4.50 -20.30
CA THR A 185 3.67 -5.84 -19.70
C THR A 185 2.37 -6.33 -19.05
N GLY A 186 1.40 -5.42 -18.84
CA GLY A 186 0.07 -5.74 -18.31
C GLY A 186 -0.15 -5.33 -16.87
N ALA A 187 0.63 -4.39 -16.33
CA ALA A 187 0.31 -3.73 -15.07
C ALA A 187 -1.01 -2.96 -15.18
N ASP A 188 -1.81 -3.01 -14.12
CA ASP A 188 -3.15 -2.41 -14.08
C ASP A 188 -3.12 -0.98 -13.53
N MET A 189 -2.13 -0.65 -12.71
CA MET A 189 -1.92 0.67 -12.11
C MET A 189 -0.45 1.04 -12.18
N LEU A 190 -0.18 2.34 -12.30
CA LEU A 190 1.17 2.89 -12.35
C LEU A 190 1.43 3.82 -11.17
N PHE A 191 2.56 3.57 -10.51
CA PHE A 191 3.04 4.36 -9.40
C PHE A 191 4.49 4.83 -9.67
N ILE A 192 4.65 6.11 -10.01
CA ILE A 192 5.97 6.76 -10.09
C ILE A 192 6.24 7.41 -8.75
N GLU A 193 7.25 6.90 -8.04
CA GLU A 193 7.57 7.33 -6.68
C GLU A 193 8.28 8.68 -6.64
N ALA A 194 7.83 9.53 -5.74
CA ALA A 194 8.47 10.79 -5.35
C ALA A 194 8.69 11.79 -6.52
N PRO A 195 7.67 12.15 -7.31
CA PRO A 195 7.76 13.35 -8.14
C PRO A 195 8.02 14.56 -7.23
N GLU A 196 8.92 15.47 -7.65
CA GLU A 196 9.41 16.53 -6.75
C GLU A 196 8.61 17.84 -6.85
N ASN A 197 7.76 17.97 -7.86
CA ASN A 197 6.94 19.16 -8.07
C ASN A 197 5.64 18.83 -8.81
N ILE A 198 4.74 19.78 -8.90
CA ILE A 198 3.44 19.63 -9.56
C ILE A 198 3.62 19.43 -11.06
N GLU A 199 4.58 20.09 -11.68
CA GLU A 199 4.86 20.01 -13.10
C GLU A 199 5.24 18.57 -13.51
N GLU A 200 6.02 17.87 -12.71
CA GLU A 200 6.31 16.45 -12.94
C GLU A 200 5.05 15.58 -12.84
N MET A 201 4.16 15.88 -11.89
CA MET A 201 2.90 15.17 -11.77
C MET A 201 1.98 15.38 -12.97
N GLU A 202 1.95 16.59 -13.51
CA GLU A 202 1.23 16.93 -14.75
C GLU A 202 1.83 16.19 -15.95
N ILE A 203 3.15 16.16 -16.09
CA ILE A 203 3.83 15.43 -17.17
C ILE A 203 3.50 13.93 -17.10
N ILE A 204 3.55 13.32 -15.90
CA ILE A 204 3.18 11.92 -15.70
C ILE A 204 1.74 11.68 -16.18
N LYS A 205 0.81 12.56 -15.83
CA LYS A 205 -0.58 12.41 -16.25
C LYS A 205 -0.76 12.61 -17.76
N GLN A 206 -0.02 13.51 -18.37
CA GLN A 206 -0.06 13.72 -19.82
C GLN A 206 0.47 12.51 -20.59
N GLU A 207 1.52 11.86 -20.08
CA GLU A 207 2.10 10.65 -20.67
C GLU A 207 1.19 9.43 -20.53
N PHE A 208 0.45 9.34 -19.42
CA PHE A 208 -0.42 8.20 -19.11
C PHE A 208 -1.88 8.60 -18.89
N PRO A 209 -2.56 9.19 -19.90
CA PRO A 209 -3.89 9.82 -19.72
C PRO A 209 -4.99 8.84 -19.31
N ASP A 210 -4.91 7.58 -19.76
CA ASP A 210 -5.94 6.55 -19.52
C ASP A 210 -5.57 5.56 -18.39
N THR A 211 -4.42 5.79 -17.75
CA THR A 211 -3.90 4.89 -16.70
C THR A 211 -4.40 5.29 -15.31
N VAL A 212 -4.68 4.32 -14.47
CA VAL A 212 -4.89 4.54 -13.03
C VAL A 212 -3.55 4.92 -12.41
N LEU A 213 -3.38 6.20 -12.12
CA LEU A 213 -2.19 6.75 -11.50
C LEU A 213 -2.33 6.79 -9.98
N VAL A 214 -1.22 6.48 -9.31
CA VAL A 214 -1.10 6.45 -7.85
C VAL A 214 -0.21 7.59 -7.37
N ALA A 215 -0.72 8.40 -6.43
CA ALA A 215 0.05 9.42 -5.71
C ALA A 215 0.31 8.95 -4.29
N ASN A 216 1.56 9.06 -3.83
CA ASN A 216 1.97 8.70 -2.49
C ASN A 216 2.25 9.98 -1.68
N MET A 217 1.34 10.31 -0.77
CA MET A 217 1.40 11.50 0.07
C MET A 217 1.96 11.12 1.44
N VAL A 218 3.29 11.10 1.53
CA VAL A 218 4.03 10.84 2.76
C VAL A 218 4.28 12.16 3.48
N GLU A 219 3.97 12.21 4.75
CA GLU A 219 4.22 13.37 5.59
C GLU A 219 5.70 13.74 5.59
N GLU A 220 6.02 15.00 5.33
CA GLU A 220 7.40 15.53 5.21
C GLU A 220 8.22 14.83 4.12
N GLY A 221 7.55 14.21 3.13
CA GLY A 221 8.17 13.50 2.00
C GLY A 221 8.74 14.44 0.94
N LYS A 222 9.23 13.85 -0.18
CA LYS A 222 9.81 14.61 -1.30
C LYS A 222 8.75 15.19 -2.24
N THR A 223 7.59 14.52 -2.34
CA THR A 223 6.46 14.98 -3.15
C THR A 223 5.76 16.14 -2.43
N PRO A 224 5.39 17.23 -3.13
CA PRO A 224 4.61 18.30 -2.55
C PRO A 224 3.34 17.77 -1.91
N GLU A 225 3.03 18.24 -0.70
CA GLU A 225 1.79 17.88 -0.05
C GLU A 225 0.62 18.60 -0.70
N LEU A 226 -0.29 17.84 -1.31
CA LEU A 226 -1.47 18.35 -1.99
C LEU A 226 -2.74 17.81 -1.31
N ALA A 227 -3.79 18.64 -1.37
CA ALA A 227 -5.13 18.22 -0.96
C ALA A 227 -5.72 17.21 -1.95
N LEU A 228 -6.72 16.45 -1.51
CA LEU A 228 -7.32 15.39 -2.31
C LEU A 228 -7.96 15.90 -3.60
N ASP A 229 -8.61 17.06 -3.55
CA ASP A 229 -9.20 17.73 -4.70
C ASP A 229 -8.15 18.16 -5.73
N GLN A 230 -7.01 18.70 -5.30
CA GLN A 230 -5.90 19.05 -6.18
C GLN A 230 -5.33 17.80 -6.88
N LEU A 231 -5.18 16.68 -6.17
CA LEU A 231 -4.74 15.42 -6.77
C LEU A 231 -5.78 14.85 -7.75
N ALA A 232 -7.06 15.03 -7.46
CA ALA A 232 -8.14 14.66 -8.38
C ALA A 232 -8.11 15.50 -9.65
N ASP A 233 -7.92 16.80 -9.55
CA ASP A 233 -7.79 17.72 -10.70
C ASP A 233 -6.58 17.40 -11.57
N LEU A 234 -5.46 16.96 -10.94
CA LEU A 234 -4.28 16.43 -11.64
C LEU A 234 -4.52 15.06 -12.28
N GLY A 235 -5.66 14.40 -11.99
CA GLY A 235 -6.05 13.13 -12.59
C GLY A 235 -5.47 11.88 -11.93
N TYR A 236 -5.01 11.97 -10.68
CA TYR A 236 -4.61 10.83 -9.87
C TYR A 236 -5.84 10.16 -9.26
N GLN A 237 -6.01 8.87 -9.53
CA GLN A 237 -7.19 8.12 -9.08
C GLN A 237 -6.99 7.42 -7.74
N VAL A 238 -5.77 7.12 -7.36
CA VAL A 238 -5.40 6.51 -6.08
C VAL A 238 -4.45 7.44 -5.33
N VAL A 239 -4.82 7.79 -4.11
CA VAL A 239 -4.00 8.61 -3.22
C VAL A 239 -3.72 7.81 -1.96
N LEU A 240 -2.46 7.44 -1.76
CA LEU A 240 -2.01 6.73 -0.56
C LEU A 240 -1.58 7.73 0.52
N ARG A 241 -1.99 7.47 1.77
CA ARG A 241 -1.47 8.07 3.00
C ARG A 241 -0.90 6.94 3.87
N PRO A 242 0.30 6.42 3.55
CA PRO A 242 0.74 5.11 4.04
C PRO A 242 1.21 5.09 5.50
N ILE A 243 1.61 6.24 6.07
CA ILE A 243 2.29 6.28 7.39
C ILE A 243 1.56 7.09 8.44
N SER A 244 0.57 7.91 8.09
CA SER A 244 -0.14 8.84 9.00
C SER A 244 -0.64 8.16 10.27
N ALA A 245 -1.27 6.99 10.13
CA ALA A 245 -1.80 6.24 11.27
C ALA A 245 -0.69 5.75 12.21
N LEU A 246 0.42 5.24 11.67
CA LEU A 246 1.56 4.79 12.48
C LEU A 246 2.18 5.95 13.27
N LEU A 247 2.44 7.09 12.61
CA LEU A 247 3.04 8.25 13.26
C LEU A 247 2.16 8.77 14.40
N THR A 248 0.85 8.89 14.14
CA THR A 248 -0.13 9.32 15.14
C THR A 248 -0.22 8.34 16.31
N ALA A 249 -0.31 7.04 16.05
CA ALA A 249 -0.35 6.01 17.08
C ALA A 249 0.93 6.00 17.91
N THR A 250 2.08 6.15 17.27
CA THR A 250 3.38 6.24 17.97
C THR A 250 3.41 7.42 18.93
N ARG A 251 2.94 8.59 18.50
CA ARG A 251 2.87 9.78 19.37
C ARG A 251 1.91 9.58 20.54
N ALA A 252 0.76 8.96 20.31
CA ALA A 252 -0.20 8.65 21.36
C ALA A 252 0.37 7.67 22.40
N LEU A 253 1.06 6.61 21.94
CA LEU A 253 1.74 5.64 22.81
C LEU A 253 2.84 6.30 23.66
N GLN A 254 3.65 7.20 23.07
CA GLN A 254 4.67 7.95 23.81
C GLN A 254 4.05 8.77 24.94
N GLY A 255 2.95 9.49 24.68
CA GLY A 255 2.23 10.26 25.69
C GLY A 255 1.66 9.38 26.80
N SER A 256 1.00 8.29 26.42
CA SER A 256 0.39 7.35 27.37
C SER A 256 1.41 6.71 28.31
N TYR A 257 2.53 6.20 27.77
CA TYR A 257 3.58 5.61 28.58
C TYR A 257 4.31 6.64 29.46
N ALA A 258 4.50 7.88 28.98
CA ALA A 258 5.08 8.94 29.78
C ALA A 258 4.19 9.27 31.01
N ALA A 259 2.89 9.43 30.81
CA ALA A 259 1.94 9.69 31.89
C ALA A 259 1.93 8.54 32.90
N LEU A 260 1.90 7.30 32.42
CA LEU A 260 1.91 6.10 33.26
C LEU A 260 3.19 5.98 34.10
N SER A 261 4.35 6.26 33.49
CA SER A 261 5.64 6.24 34.18
C SER A 261 5.79 7.30 35.26
N GLN A 262 5.19 8.49 35.04
CA GLN A 262 5.29 9.62 35.99
C GLN A 262 4.32 9.50 37.17
N SER A 263 3.09 9.05 36.91
CA SER A 263 1.99 9.12 37.89
C SER A 263 1.53 7.75 38.40
N GLY A 264 1.96 6.65 37.75
CA GLY A 264 1.44 5.30 38.00
C GLY A 264 -0.02 5.13 37.59
N LYS A 265 -0.62 6.11 36.92
CA LYS A 265 -2.02 6.10 36.50
C LYS A 265 -2.14 6.43 35.00
N PRO A 266 -3.07 5.78 34.28
CA PRO A 266 -3.33 6.14 32.90
C PRO A 266 -4.02 7.51 32.81
N GLU A 267 -3.87 8.18 31.68
CA GLU A 267 -4.65 9.38 31.38
C GLU A 267 -6.16 9.07 31.34
N PRO A 268 -7.00 10.02 31.79
CA PRO A 268 -8.44 9.82 31.71
C PRO A 268 -8.96 9.98 30.27
N PRO A 269 -10.18 9.51 29.96
CA PRO A 269 -10.86 9.89 28.72
C PRO A 269 -11.00 11.43 28.61
N PRO A 270 -10.96 12.06 27.40
CA PRO A 270 -10.93 11.38 26.10
C PRO A 270 -9.53 10.98 25.57
N ALA A 271 -8.45 11.18 26.34
CA ALA A 271 -7.10 10.85 25.91
C ALA A 271 -6.90 9.34 25.65
N ARG A 272 -7.77 8.51 26.19
CA ARG A 272 -7.87 7.07 25.88
C ARG A 272 -9.33 6.61 25.77
N LEU A 273 -9.56 5.49 25.10
CA LEU A 273 -10.87 4.85 25.12
C LEU A 273 -11.21 4.32 26.52
N THR A 274 -12.51 4.21 26.83
CA THR A 274 -12.97 3.39 27.94
C THR A 274 -12.84 1.90 27.62
N PHE A 275 -12.84 1.06 28.63
CA PHE A 275 -12.82 -0.40 28.43
C PHE A 275 -14.01 -0.88 27.59
N GLN A 276 -15.22 -0.36 27.89
CA GLN A 276 -16.44 -0.68 27.16
C GLN A 276 -16.33 -0.23 25.69
N ALA A 277 -15.93 1.00 25.42
CA ALA A 277 -15.80 1.50 24.05
C ALA A 277 -14.78 0.71 23.22
N TYR A 278 -13.73 0.16 23.85
CA TYR A 278 -12.81 -0.75 23.16
C TYR A 278 -13.47 -2.10 22.84
N ASN A 279 -14.19 -2.68 23.79
CA ASN A 279 -14.91 -3.94 23.57
C ASN A 279 -15.95 -3.81 22.45
N ASP A 280 -16.71 -2.73 22.44
CA ASP A 280 -17.67 -2.41 21.37
C ASP A 280 -16.99 -2.30 20.01
N LEU A 281 -15.83 -1.61 19.96
CA LEU A 281 -15.03 -1.45 18.76
C LEU A 281 -14.62 -2.79 18.14
N VAL A 282 -14.21 -3.76 18.96
CA VAL A 282 -13.72 -5.07 18.50
C VAL A 282 -14.83 -6.13 18.42
N GLY A 283 -16.11 -5.74 18.61
CA GLY A 283 -17.29 -6.58 18.39
C GLY A 283 -17.65 -7.49 19.56
N LEU A 284 -17.16 -7.19 20.78
CA LEU A 284 -17.65 -7.85 22.00
C LEU A 284 -18.94 -7.13 22.44
N SER A 285 -20.09 -7.57 21.90
CA SER A 285 -21.41 -7.16 22.40
C SER A 285 -21.81 -8.07 23.55
N ASP A 286 -22.29 -7.50 24.65
CA ASP A 286 -22.94 -8.25 25.74
C ASP A 286 -24.30 -8.81 25.31
#